data_f14041f5ebbadc17e7b64bddaf9dd65c
#
_entry.id   f14041f5ebbadc17e7b64bddaf9dd65c
#
_cell.length_a   1.000
_cell.length_b   1.000
_cell.length_c   1.000
_cell.angle_alpha   90.00
_cell.angle_beta   90.00
_cell.angle_gamma   90.00
#
_symmetry.space_group_name_H-M   'P 1'
#
loop_
_entity.id
_entity.type
_entity.pdbx_description
1 polymer ?
#
loop_
_entity_poly.entity_id
_entity_poly.type
_entity_poly.pdbx_seq_one_letter_code
_entity_poly.pdbx_strand_id
1 'polypeptide(L)'
;MALHIMDEANRCLQCKVPQCQKGCPIHTNIPLAIRLLKENKLNEAGKMLFENNPLTTVCSLVCNHENQCEGHCVLGRKGAPVHFSTIESYISTTYANKMTKGPAPSNGIRAAIVGSGPAGLTIAVILARYGYDVTIFEGKDQIGGVLRYGIPEFRLPKSVLDDFKYRHLDLKLSLIHISEPTRP
;
A
#
# COMPACT_ATOMS: atom_id res chain seq x y z
N MET A 1 2.03 16.62 15.20
CA MET A 1 1.95 15.85 13.94
C MET A 1 0.59 16.00 13.24
N ALA A 2 -0.55 15.85 13.92
CA ALA A 2 -1.88 15.97 13.29
C ALA A 2 -2.18 17.33 12.63
N LEU A 3 -1.80 18.44 13.24
CA LEU A 3 -1.98 19.79 12.67
C LEU A 3 -1.29 19.94 11.32
N HIS A 4 -0.07 19.48 11.18
CA HIS A 4 0.69 19.56 9.93
C HIS A 4 0.05 18.77 8.76
N ILE A 5 -0.55 17.62 9.04
CA ILE A 5 -1.22 16.80 8.01
C ILE A 5 -2.49 17.50 7.49
N MET A 6 -3.28 18.09 8.37
CA MET A 6 -4.49 18.81 7.97
C MET A 6 -4.16 20.09 7.21
N ASP A 7 -3.11 20.81 7.60
CA ASP A 7 -2.63 21.99 6.87
C ASP A 7 -2.22 21.61 5.45
N GLU A 8 -1.48 20.50 5.30
CA GLU A 8 -1.09 19.99 3.99
C GLU A 8 -2.32 19.54 3.15
N ALA A 9 -3.28 18.87 3.76
CA ALA A 9 -4.52 18.45 3.12
C ALA A 9 -5.36 19.67 2.65
N ASN A 10 -5.34 20.77 3.40
CA ASN A 10 -6.08 21.99 3.07
C ASN A 10 -5.51 22.73 1.86
N ARG A 11 -4.25 22.52 1.50
CA ARG A 11 -3.64 23.08 0.28
C ARG A 11 -4.21 22.48 -1.00
N CYS A 12 -4.83 21.30 -0.93
CA CYS A 12 -5.35 20.60 -2.11
C CYS A 12 -6.52 21.35 -2.75
N LEU A 13 -6.37 21.69 -4.04
CA LEU A 13 -7.37 22.45 -4.81
C LEU A 13 -8.58 21.62 -5.27
N GLN A 14 -8.61 20.32 -5.00
CA GLN A 14 -9.70 19.42 -5.44
C GLN A 14 -10.01 19.53 -6.95
N CYS A 15 -8.97 19.46 -7.77
CA CYS A 15 -9.05 19.68 -9.22
C CYS A 15 -10.09 18.77 -9.90
N LYS A 16 -10.90 19.34 -10.83
CA LYS A 16 -11.86 18.55 -11.64
C LYS A 16 -11.15 17.51 -12.52
N VAL A 17 -9.94 17.83 -13.00
CA VAL A 17 -9.08 16.93 -13.76
C VAL A 17 -7.76 16.80 -13.03
N PRO A 18 -7.67 15.88 -12.05
CA PRO A 18 -6.52 15.79 -11.15
C PRO A 18 -5.29 15.22 -11.87
N GLN A 19 -4.30 16.07 -12.12
CA GLN A 19 -3.06 15.65 -12.77
C GLN A 19 -2.25 14.71 -11.87
N CYS A 20 -2.30 14.90 -10.55
CA CYS A 20 -1.69 13.99 -9.58
C CYS A 20 -2.21 12.55 -9.70
N GLN A 21 -3.51 12.35 -9.90
CA GLN A 21 -4.10 11.04 -10.16
C GLN A 21 -3.61 10.45 -11.47
N LYS A 22 -3.51 11.26 -12.54
CA LYS A 22 -2.98 10.82 -13.83
C LYS A 22 -1.49 10.45 -13.77
N GLY A 23 -0.72 11.16 -12.94
CA GLY A 23 0.69 10.87 -12.71
C GLY A 23 0.94 9.66 -11.80
N CYS A 24 -0.09 9.14 -11.13
CA CYS A 24 0.02 7.93 -10.34
C CYS A 24 -0.12 6.68 -11.23
N PRO A 25 0.85 5.75 -11.26
CA PRO A 25 0.79 4.55 -12.13
C PRO A 25 -0.42 3.66 -11.88
N ILE A 26 -0.98 3.67 -10.66
CA ILE A 26 -2.16 2.91 -10.27
C ILE A 26 -3.42 3.77 -10.17
N HIS A 27 -3.36 5.01 -10.67
CA HIS A 27 -4.48 5.94 -10.71
C HIS A 27 -5.21 6.17 -9.38
N THR A 28 -4.45 6.23 -8.26
CA THR A 28 -5.01 6.50 -6.94
C THR A 28 -5.84 7.78 -6.94
N ASN A 29 -7.07 7.72 -6.44
CA ASN A 29 -7.94 8.89 -6.38
C ASN A 29 -7.52 9.83 -5.23
N ILE A 30 -6.42 10.55 -5.45
CA ILE A 30 -5.77 11.43 -4.48
C ILE A 30 -6.71 12.54 -3.97
N PRO A 31 -7.46 13.27 -4.84
CA PRO A 31 -8.38 14.28 -4.35
C PRO A 31 -9.47 13.70 -3.43
N LEU A 32 -9.97 12.51 -3.72
CA LEU A 32 -10.97 11.85 -2.88
C LEU A 32 -10.38 11.47 -1.53
N ALA A 33 -9.16 10.88 -1.50
CA ALA A 33 -8.48 10.54 -0.25
C ALA A 33 -8.32 11.75 0.66
N ILE A 34 -7.86 12.87 0.10
CA ILE A 34 -7.68 14.13 0.83
C ILE A 34 -9.03 14.70 1.31
N ARG A 35 -10.06 14.65 0.48
CA ARG A 35 -11.39 15.13 0.85
C ARG A 35 -11.97 14.32 2.01
N LEU A 36 -11.90 12.99 1.94
CA LEU A 36 -12.36 12.12 3.02
C LEU A 36 -11.60 12.37 4.32
N LEU A 37 -10.30 12.60 4.26
CA LEU A 37 -9.51 12.98 5.43
C LEU A 37 -10.01 14.30 6.03
N LYS A 38 -10.26 15.31 5.23
CA LYS A 38 -10.79 16.62 5.68
C LYS A 38 -12.18 16.52 6.29
N GLU A 39 -12.99 15.57 5.83
CA GLU A 39 -14.32 15.28 6.37
C GLU A 39 -14.28 14.36 7.61
N ASN A 40 -13.10 14.09 8.20
CA ASN A 40 -12.89 13.14 9.30
C ASN A 40 -13.35 11.70 8.99
N LYS A 41 -13.46 11.33 7.70
CA LYS A 41 -13.81 9.99 7.22
C LYS A 41 -12.56 9.15 6.99
N LEU A 42 -11.69 9.07 7.99
CA LEU A 42 -10.39 8.42 7.87
C LEU A 42 -10.50 6.93 7.49
N ASN A 43 -11.51 6.23 8.02
CA ASN A 43 -11.71 4.82 7.70
C ASN A 43 -12.12 4.62 6.23
N GLU A 44 -12.94 5.49 5.67
CA GLU A 44 -13.32 5.45 4.25
C GLU A 44 -12.12 5.77 3.35
N ALA A 45 -11.33 6.79 3.72
CA ALA A 45 -10.09 7.12 3.02
C ALA A 45 -9.11 5.94 3.01
N GLY A 46 -8.86 5.34 4.16
CA GLY A 46 -7.97 4.19 4.29
C GLY A 46 -8.47 2.96 3.54
N LYS A 47 -9.78 2.68 3.61
CA LYS A 47 -10.41 1.59 2.86
C LYS A 47 -10.21 1.79 1.36
N MET A 48 -10.47 3.00 0.84
CA MET A 48 -10.31 3.33 -0.57
C MET A 48 -8.86 3.18 -1.03
N LEU A 49 -7.88 3.66 -0.25
CA LEU A 49 -6.46 3.50 -0.56
C LEU A 49 -6.05 2.03 -0.57
N PHE A 50 -6.48 1.26 0.44
CA PHE A 50 -6.16 -0.15 0.55
C PHE A 50 -6.81 -1.00 -0.55
N GLU A 51 -8.03 -0.68 -0.95
CA GLU A 51 -8.72 -1.36 -2.06
C GLU A 51 -8.05 -1.08 -3.40
N ASN A 52 -7.53 0.13 -3.59
CA ASN A 52 -6.75 0.50 -4.75
C ASN A 52 -5.37 -0.17 -4.74
N ASN A 53 -4.72 -0.25 -3.57
CA ASN A 53 -3.40 -0.84 -3.40
C ASN A 53 -3.19 -1.36 -1.97
N PRO A 54 -3.16 -2.68 -1.75
CA PRO A 54 -2.85 -3.24 -0.42
C PRO A 54 -1.50 -2.80 0.16
N LEU A 55 -0.54 -2.44 -0.68
CA LEU A 55 0.79 -1.94 -0.28
C LEU A 55 0.84 -0.40 -0.13
N THR A 56 -0.30 0.27 0.06
CA THR A 56 -0.35 1.75 0.14
C THR A 56 0.60 2.32 1.20
N THR A 57 0.76 1.69 2.36
CA THR A 57 1.73 2.10 3.39
C THR A 57 3.18 2.01 2.88
N VAL A 58 3.52 0.97 2.13
CA VAL A 58 4.85 0.83 1.52
C VAL A 58 5.04 1.91 0.44
N CYS A 59 4.04 2.12 -0.41
CA CYS A 59 4.09 3.15 -1.46
C CYS A 59 4.29 4.54 -0.87
N SER A 60 3.63 4.89 0.23
CA SER A 60 3.79 6.18 0.89
C SER A 60 5.23 6.47 1.34
N LEU A 61 6.03 5.42 1.57
CA LEU A 61 7.42 5.53 2.03
C LEU A 61 8.45 5.50 0.90
N VAL A 62 8.21 4.71 -0.16
CA VAL A 62 9.26 4.40 -1.14
C VAL A 62 8.95 4.80 -2.57
N CYS A 63 7.72 5.18 -2.89
CA CYS A 63 7.34 5.61 -4.22
C CYS A 63 8.12 6.87 -4.63
N ASN A 64 8.40 7.02 -5.92
CA ASN A 64 9.03 8.22 -6.45
C ASN A 64 7.98 9.32 -6.68
N HIS A 65 7.43 9.87 -5.59
CA HIS A 65 6.34 10.84 -5.61
C HIS A 65 6.66 12.09 -6.42
N GLU A 66 7.92 12.53 -6.38
CA GLU A 66 8.40 13.74 -7.09
C GLU A 66 8.26 13.60 -8.62
N ASN A 67 8.40 12.40 -9.15
CA ASN A 67 8.22 12.11 -10.58
C ASN A 67 6.82 11.59 -10.93
N GLN A 68 6.00 11.30 -9.93
CA GLN A 68 4.68 10.73 -10.08
C GLN A 68 3.59 11.71 -9.58
N CYS A 69 2.85 11.34 -8.56
CA CYS A 69 1.68 12.12 -8.13
C CYS A 69 2.02 13.54 -7.69
N GLU A 70 3.05 13.74 -6.87
CA GLU A 70 3.46 15.08 -6.38
C GLU A 70 4.04 15.92 -7.51
N GLY A 71 4.90 15.35 -8.36
CA GLY A 71 5.44 16.03 -9.53
C GLY A 71 4.39 16.48 -10.56
N HIS A 72 3.22 15.85 -10.56
CA HIS A 72 2.09 16.25 -11.39
C HIS A 72 1.08 17.16 -10.67
N CYS A 73 1.33 17.54 -9.42
CA CYS A 73 0.48 18.48 -8.70
C CYS A 73 0.54 19.86 -9.34
N VAL A 74 -0.61 20.45 -9.65
CA VAL A 74 -0.68 21.77 -10.30
C VAL A 74 -0.08 22.90 -9.44
N LEU A 75 -0.06 22.74 -8.12
CA LEU A 75 0.58 23.69 -7.22
C LEU A 75 2.10 23.70 -7.37
N GLY A 76 2.70 22.57 -7.74
CA GLY A 76 4.14 22.46 -7.98
C GLY A 76 4.66 23.36 -9.12
N ARG A 77 3.76 23.86 -9.99
CA ARG A 77 4.14 24.80 -11.06
C ARG A 77 4.51 26.21 -10.56
N LYS A 78 4.01 26.59 -9.38
CA LYS A 78 4.19 27.94 -8.80
C LYS A 78 4.75 27.93 -7.39
N GLY A 79 5.08 26.74 -6.87
CA GLY A 79 5.57 26.57 -5.51
C GLY A 79 5.74 25.09 -5.17
N ALA A 80 5.49 24.72 -3.93
CA ALA A 80 5.56 23.33 -3.50
C ALA A 80 4.28 22.54 -3.84
N PRO A 81 4.37 21.30 -4.33
CA PRO A 81 3.21 20.42 -4.51
C PRO A 81 2.56 20.12 -3.16
N VAL A 82 1.37 19.52 -3.20
CA VAL A 82 0.81 18.86 -2.01
C VAL A 82 1.59 17.56 -1.77
N HIS A 83 2.16 17.40 -0.58
CA HIS A 83 2.91 16.19 -0.19
C HIS A 83 1.93 15.05 0.14
N PHE A 84 1.44 14.41 -0.91
CA PHE A 84 0.49 13.32 -0.77
C PHE A 84 1.11 12.10 -0.08
N SER A 85 2.40 11.85 -0.26
CA SER A 85 3.15 10.80 0.45
C SER A 85 2.92 10.83 1.96
N THR A 86 3.02 12.02 2.56
CA THR A 86 2.81 12.23 3.99
C THR A 86 1.34 11.97 4.40
N ILE A 87 0.40 12.46 3.59
CA ILE A 87 -1.04 12.26 3.80
C ILE A 87 -1.39 10.77 3.66
N GLU A 88 -0.90 10.10 2.61
CA GLU A 88 -1.09 8.68 2.37
C GLU A 88 -0.54 7.83 3.52
N SER A 89 0.68 8.15 3.98
CA SER A 89 1.31 7.48 5.12
C SER A 89 0.45 7.57 6.38
N TYR A 90 -0.05 8.76 6.69
CA TYR A 90 -0.93 8.97 7.85
C TYR A 90 -2.23 8.18 7.74
N ILE A 91 -2.92 8.27 6.60
CA ILE A 91 -4.20 7.57 6.37
C ILE A 91 -3.99 6.05 6.43
N SER A 92 -3.03 5.54 5.67
CA SER A 92 -2.81 4.09 5.53
C SER A 92 -2.36 3.44 6.83
N THR A 93 -1.45 4.05 7.56
CA THR A 93 -0.98 3.55 8.85
C THR A 93 -2.09 3.56 9.89
N THR A 94 -2.87 4.65 9.96
CA THR A 94 -3.98 4.75 10.92
C THR A 94 -5.09 3.76 10.60
N TYR A 95 -5.41 3.57 9.32
CA TYR A 95 -6.40 2.59 8.86
C TYR A 95 -5.92 1.16 9.14
N ALA A 96 -4.68 0.83 8.81
CA ALA A 96 -4.10 -0.47 9.06
C ALA A 96 -4.20 -0.88 10.55
N ASN A 97 -4.02 0.08 11.46
CA ASN A 97 -4.15 -0.15 12.91
C ASN A 97 -5.59 -0.43 13.37
N LYS A 98 -6.59 -0.01 12.59
CA LYS A 98 -8.03 -0.18 12.89
C LYS A 98 -8.68 -1.30 12.10
N MET A 99 -7.99 -1.89 11.13
CA MET A 99 -8.57 -2.97 10.34
C MET A 99 -8.95 -4.15 11.23
N THR A 100 -10.23 -4.50 11.20
CA THR A 100 -10.70 -5.74 11.80
C THR A 100 -10.23 -6.91 10.95
N LYS A 101 -9.50 -7.81 11.58
CA LYS A 101 -8.98 -9.02 10.96
C LYS A 101 -10.12 -10.02 10.78
N GLY A 102 -10.40 -10.36 9.57
CA GLY A 102 -11.27 -11.47 9.24
C GLY A 102 -11.07 -11.87 7.78
N PRO A 103 -10.71 -13.12 7.50
CA PRO A 103 -10.68 -13.58 6.12
C PRO A 103 -12.10 -13.60 5.58
N ALA A 104 -12.26 -13.29 4.29
CA ALA A 104 -13.52 -13.61 3.62
C ALA A 104 -13.82 -15.10 3.72
N PRO A 105 -15.10 -15.50 3.74
CA PRO A 105 -15.45 -16.93 3.63
C PRO A 105 -14.75 -17.55 2.42
N SER A 106 -14.25 -18.78 2.56
CA SER A 106 -13.61 -19.47 1.42
C SER A 106 -14.64 -19.69 0.30
N ASN A 107 -14.23 -19.39 -0.92
CA ASN A 107 -15.01 -19.71 -2.13
C ASN A 107 -14.69 -21.10 -2.69
N GLY A 108 -13.85 -21.89 -2.00
CA GLY A 108 -13.43 -23.24 -2.39
C GLY A 108 -12.35 -23.28 -3.49
N ILE A 109 -11.88 -22.13 -3.97
CA ILE A 109 -10.88 -22.05 -5.04
C ILE A 109 -9.50 -21.82 -4.44
N ARG A 110 -8.53 -22.65 -4.83
CA ARG A 110 -7.13 -22.53 -4.42
C ARG A 110 -6.32 -21.77 -5.45
N ALA A 111 -5.43 -20.88 -4.99
CA ALA A 111 -4.50 -20.15 -5.82
C ALA A 111 -3.06 -20.32 -5.31
N ALA A 112 -2.11 -20.49 -6.22
CA ALA A 112 -0.69 -20.57 -5.93
C ALA A 112 0.01 -19.33 -6.50
N ILE A 113 0.86 -18.70 -5.69
CA ILE A 113 1.65 -17.54 -6.07
C ILE A 113 3.12 -17.88 -5.88
N VAL A 114 3.92 -17.66 -6.91
CA VAL A 114 5.37 -17.87 -6.85
C VAL A 114 6.07 -16.54 -6.62
N GLY A 115 6.74 -16.43 -5.48
CA GLY A 115 7.44 -15.24 -5.03
C GLY A 115 6.57 -14.30 -4.18
N SER A 116 7.13 -13.84 -3.06
CA SER A 116 6.51 -12.90 -2.12
C SER A 116 7.02 -11.48 -2.27
N GLY A 117 7.43 -11.07 -3.47
CA GLY A 117 7.74 -9.70 -3.79
C GLY A 117 6.48 -8.80 -3.81
N PRO A 118 6.61 -7.50 -4.13
CA PRO A 118 5.47 -6.57 -4.08
C PRO A 118 4.28 -7.03 -4.93
N ALA A 119 4.51 -7.58 -6.12
CA ALA A 119 3.45 -8.08 -6.98
C ALA A 119 2.74 -9.30 -6.35
N GLY A 120 3.50 -10.30 -5.88
CA GLY A 120 2.95 -11.49 -5.24
C GLY A 120 2.16 -11.17 -3.99
N LEU A 121 2.67 -10.31 -3.13
CA LEU A 121 1.97 -9.87 -1.92
C LEU A 121 0.66 -9.14 -2.24
N THR A 122 0.68 -8.24 -3.23
CA THR A 122 -0.52 -7.51 -3.66
C THR A 122 -1.61 -8.47 -4.15
N ILE A 123 -1.26 -9.39 -5.05
CA ILE A 123 -2.19 -10.36 -5.60
C ILE A 123 -2.71 -11.30 -4.51
N ALA A 124 -1.82 -11.75 -3.60
CA ALA A 124 -2.20 -12.63 -2.49
C ALA A 124 -3.30 -12.00 -1.63
N VAL A 125 -3.11 -10.75 -1.22
CA VAL A 125 -4.10 -10.03 -0.39
C VAL A 125 -5.40 -9.81 -1.15
N ILE A 126 -5.34 -9.45 -2.43
CA ILE A 126 -6.54 -9.25 -3.26
C ILE A 126 -7.32 -10.56 -3.38
N LEU A 127 -6.67 -11.66 -3.73
CA LEU A 127 -7.34 -12.96 -3.87
C LEU A 127 -7.93 -13.44 -2.54
N ALA A 128 -7.19 -13.32 -1.43
CA ALA A 128 -7.68 -13.69 -0.11
C ALA A 128 -8.95 -12.90 0.28
N ARG A 129 -9.03 -11.63 -0.10
CA ARG A 129 -10.24 -10.80 0.11
C ARG A 129 -11.44 -11.25 -0.72
N TYR A 130 -11.22 -11.94 -1.83
CA TYR A 130 -12.26 -12.58 -2.64
C TYR A 130 -12.56 -14.03 -2.22
N GLY A 131 -11.99 -14.49 -1.09
CA GLY A 131 -12.25 -15.80 -0.51
C GLY A 131 -11.43 -16.93 -1.09
N TYR A 132 -10.40 -16.67 -1.89
CA TYR A 132 -9.50 -17.70 -2.38
C TYR A 132 -8.61 -18.22 -1.24
N ASP A 133 -8.35 -19.53 -1.25
CA ASP A 133 -7.33 -20.14 -0.38
C ASP A 133 -5.97 -20.01 -1.08
N VAL A 134 -5.17 -19.04 -0.63
CA VAL A 134 -3.93 -18.65 -1.33
C VAL A 134 -2.71 -19.27 -0.66
N THR A 135 -1.82 -19.86 -1.46
CA THR A 135 -0.51 -20.35 -1.04
C THR A 135 0.58 -19.57 -1.75
N ILE A 136 1.49 -18.95 -0.99
CA ILE A 136 2.66 -18.27 -1.53
C ILE A 136 3.88 -19.16 -1.38
N PHE A 137 4.59 -19.39 -2.48
CA PHE A 137 5.86 -20.11 -2.53
C PHE A 137 7.01 -19.10 -2.60
N GLU A 138 7.89 -19.09 -1.61
CA GLU A 138 8.99 -18.13 -1.48
C GLU A 138 10.32 -18.85 -1.29
N GLY A 139 11.34 -18.46 -2.07
CA GLY A 139 12.70 -19.03 -2.00
C GLY A 139 13.57 -18.41 -0.90
N LYS A 140 13.17 -17.27 -0.35
CA LYS A 140 13.89 -16.62 0.75
C LYS A 140 13.25 -16.96 2.09
N ASP A 141 13.99 -16.76 3.17
CA ASP A 141 13.55 -16.98 4.55
C ASP A 141 12.46 -16.01 5.03
N GLN A 142 12.36 -14.85 4.38
CA GLN A 142 11.37 -13.81 4.70
C GLN A 142 10.66 -13.31 3.46
N ILE A 143 9.42 -12.86 3.64
CA ILE A 143 8.64 -12.21 2.58
C ILE A 143 9.15 -10.82 2.24
N GLY A 144 8.76 -10.31 1.07
CA GLY A 144 8.97 -8.93 0.67
C GLY A 144 9.80 -8.76 -0.59
N GLY A 145 10.60 -9.77 -0.99
CA GLY A 145 11.43 -9.68 -2.18
C GLY A 145 12.32 -8.42 -2.17
N VAL A 146 12.27 -7.62 -3.23
CA VAL A 146 13.04 -6.37 -3.34
C VAL A 146 12.75 -5.38 -2.22
N LEU A 147 11.55 -5.36 -1.66
CA LEU A 147 11.20 -4.47 -0.55
C LEU A 147 12.04 -4.78 0.70
N ARG A 148 12.33 -6.06 0.95
CA ARG A 148 13.14 -6.47 2.10
C ARG A 148 14.63 -6.52 1.80
N TYR A 149 15.00 -7.07 0.66
CA TYR A 149 16.39 -7.40 0.34
C TYR A 149 17.07 -6.35 -0.55
N GLY A 150 16.31 -5.46 -1.20
CA GLY A 150 16.83 -4.44 -2.10
C GLY A 150 16.73 -3.01 -1.58
N ILE A 151 15.69 -2.69 -0.79
CA ILE A 151 15.50 -1.33 -0.26
C ILE A 151 16.18 -1.21 1.11
N PRO A 152 17.05 -0.19 1.33
CA PRO A 152 17.71 0.02 2.61
C PRO A 152 16.71 0.25 3.77
N GLU A 153 17.09 -0.21 4.97
CA GLU A 153 16.29 -0.14 6.20
C GLU A 153 15.84 1.30 6.54
N PHE A 154 16.72 2.28 6.36
CA PHE A 154 16.41 3.68 6.65
C PHE A 154 15.33 4.26 5.74
N ARG A 155 15.11 3.67 4.55
CA ARG A 155 14.08 4.09 3.60
C ARG A 155 12.78 3.31 3.76
N LEU A 156 12.89 2.01 4.00
CA LEU A 156 11.75 1.12 4.27
C LEU A 156 12.08 0.25 5.49
N PRO A 157 11.64 0.64 6.69
CA PRO A 157 11.80 -0.19 7.88
C PRO A 157 11.18 -1.58 7.67
N LYS A 158 11.93 -2.63 8.00
CA LYS A 158 11.46 -4.01 7.78
C LYS A 158 10.24 -4.35 8.64
N SER A 159 10.08 -3.66 9.77
CA SER A 159 8.87 -3.73 10.60
C SER A 159 7.57 -3.43 9.82
N VAL A 160 7.62 -2.58 8.80
CA VAL A 160 6.45 -2.31 7.94
C VAL A 160 6.01 -3.57 7.18
N LEU A 161 6.98 -4.38 6.73
CA LEU A 161 6.69 -5.65 6.05
C LEU A 161 6.26 -6.74 7.03
N ASP A 162 6.82 -6.74 8.23
CA ASP A 162 6.44 -7.68 9.29
C ASP A 162 5.01 -7.39 9.79
N ASP A 163 4.66 -6.11 9.94
CA ASP A 163 3.29 -5.69 10.22
C ASP A 163 2.33 -6.07 9.08
N PHE A 164 2.76 -5.91 7.83
CA PHE A 164 1.96 -6.32 6.66
C PHE A 164 1.72 -7.84 6.69
N LYS A 165 2.77 -8.63 6.94
CA LYS A 165 2.68 -10.09 7.13
C LYS A 165 1.65 -10.43 8.20
N TYR A 166 1.84 -9.90 9.41
CA TYR A 166 0.97 -10.17 10.55
C TYR A 166 -0.49 -9.81 10.28
N ARG A 167 -0.75 -8.69 9.59
CA ARG A 167 -2.11 -8.21 9.33
C ARG A 167 -2.82 -8.92 8.21
N HIS A 168 -2.09 -9.37 7.19
CA HIS A 168 -2.69 -9.83 5.94
C HIS A 168 -2.38 -11.29 5.59
N LEU A 169 -1.21 -11.80 5.96
CA LEU A 169 -0.79 -13.15 5.60
C LEU A 169 -1.19 -14.21 6.65
N ASP A 170 -1.28 -13.85 7.92
CA ASP A 170 -1.72 -14.78 8.96
C ASP A 170 -3.23 -15.09 8.89
N LEU A 171 -3.95 -14.49 7.92
CA LEU A 171 -5.40 -14.59 7.78
C LEU A 171 -5.90 -15.70 6.86
N LYS A 172 -5.12 -16.73 6.51
CA LYS A 172 -5.35 -17.87 5.60
C LYS A 172 -4.42 -17.90 4.38
N LEU A 173 -3.28 -17.21 4.45
CA LEU A 173 -2.27 -17.35 3.43
C LEU A 173 -1.24 -18.39 3.93
N SER A 174 -1.11 -19.49 3.25
CA SER A 174 -0.05 -20.44 3.49
C SER A 174 1.24 -19.93 2.87
N LEU A 175 2.30 -19.81 3.66
CA LEU A 175 3.64 -19.47 3.19
C LEU A 175 4.48 -20.74 3.19
N ILE A 176 4.96 -21.14 2.02
CA ILE A 176 5.86 -22.29 1.87
C ILE A 176 7.21 -21.78 1.40
N HIS A 177 8.23 -22.00 2.23
CA HIS A 177 9.60 -21.73 1.83
C HIS A 177 10.10 -22.87 0.93
N ILE A 178 10.48 -22.52 -0.31
CA ILE A 178 11.08 -23.44 -1.25
C ILE A 178 12.58 -23.21 -1.21
N SER A 179 13.36 -24.15 -0.67
CA SER A 179 14.79 -24.18 -0.91
C SER A 179 15.02 -24.57 -2.38
N GLU A 180 15.78 -23.78 -3.13
CA GLU A 180 16.23 -24.22 -4.45
C GLU A 180 16.96 -25.56 -4.28
N PRO A 181 16.66 -26.58 -5.11
CA PRO A 181 17.54 -27.74 -5.20
C PRO A 181 18.91 -27.20 -5.59
N THR A 182 19.91 -27.47 -4.77
CA THR A 182 21.32 -27.21 -5.12
C THR A 182 21.55 -27.82 -6.50
N ARG A 183 21.81 -26.98 -7.50
CA ARG A 183 22.27 -27.46 -8.80
C ARG A 183 23.55 -28.27 -8.56
N PRO A 184 23.65 -29.50 -9.04
CA PRO A 184 24.87 -30.29 -8.96
C PRO A 184 26.01 -29.61 -9.71
#